data_fb785f79bc99096c2b28c589d6bb8707
#
_entry.id   fb785f79bc99096c2b28c589d6bb8707
#
_cell.length_a   1.000
_cell.length_b   1.000
_cell.length_c   1.000
_cell.angle_alpha   90.00
_cell.angle_beta   90.00
_cell.angle_gamma   90.00
#
_symmetry.space_group_name_H-M   'P 1'
#
loop_
_entity.id
_entity.type
_entity.pdbx_description
1 polymer ?
#
loop_
_entity_poly.entity_id
_entity_poly.type
_entity_poly.pdbx_seq_one_letter_code
_entity_poly.pdbx_strand_id
1 'polypeptide(L)'
;PSLFFKDQLTKRGHVSYIQQKLFDISWQNFELNFEINAVQDSNTVNNLDDEPLIVKKAEEKSQNVAKKTLNSNDKTQEYTFNSFVIGDNNSFAYNAALAVAKNPGHAYNPLLIYGGVGLGKTHLMCAIGNYCLEKTDKRIIYVTAEEFTNEFIGSVGAKTTQKFKNKYRNADVLLIDDIHFFQNKESTQEELFHTFNALYDSF
;
A
#
# COMPACT_ATOMS: atom_id res chain seq x y z
N PRO A 1 -13.89 -20.38 -10.09
CA PRO A 1 -13.13 -20.22 -8.84
C PRO A 1 -13.71 -19.14 -7.93
N SER A 2 -14.38 -18.16 -8.49
CA SER A 2 -14.78 -16.93 -7.83
C SER A 2 -16.02 -17.04 -6.92
N LEU A 3 -17.03 -17.79 -7.32
CA LEU A 3 -18.23 -18.04 -6.51
C LEU A 3 -17.91 -18.87 -5.24
N PHE A 4 -17.03 -19.83 -5.35
CA PHE A 4 -16.58 -20.64 -4.24
C PHE A 4 -15.85 -19.79 -3.18
N PHE A 5 -15.07 -18.81 -3.62
CA PHE A 5 -14.32 -17.93 -2.72
C PHE A 5 -15.23 -16.97 -1.95
N LYS A 6 -16.23 -16.39 -2.63
CA LYS A 6 -17.27 -15.55 -2.00
C LYS A 6 -18.02 -16.34 -0.91
N ASP A 7 -18.40 -17.56 -1.21
CA ASP A 7 -19.12 -18.45 -0.29
C ASP A 7 -18.27 -18.83 0.93
N GLN A 8 -16.97 -19.09 0.75
CA GLN A 8 -16.02 -19.35 1.82
C GLN A 8 -15.80 -18.13 2.74
N LEU A 9 -15.69 -16.93 2.20
CA LEU A 9 -15.52 -15.70 2.99
C LEU A 9 -16.77 -15.42 3.84
N THR A 10 -17.95 -15.66 3.29
CA THR A 10 -19.22 -15.46 3.99
C THR A 10 -19.44 -16.53 5.07
N LYS A 11 -19.19 -17.81 4.76
CA LYS A 11 -19.39 -18.93 5.69
C LYS A 11 -18.41 -18.95 6.88
N ARG A 12 -17.21 -18.43 6.71
CA ARG A 12 -16.20 -18.38 7.79
C ARG A 12 -16.28 -17.13 8.66
N GLY A 13 -17.30 -16.28 8.49
CA GLY A 13 -17.48 -15.08 9.29
C GLY A 13 -16.45 -13.96 9.04
N HIS A 14 -15.62 -14.10 8.00
CA HIS A 14 -14.61 -13.10 7.68
C HIS A 14 -15.22 -11.76 7.27
N VAL A 15 -16.37 -11.78 6.60
CA VAL A 15 -17.11 -10.57 6.21
C VAL A 15 -17.53 -9.78 7.44
N SER A 16 -18.15 -10.45 8.43
CA SER A 16 -18.58 -9.82 9.68
C SER A 16 -17.40 -9.31 10.49
N TYR A 17 -16.29 -10.04 10.50
CA TYR A 17 -15.07 -9.60 11.17
C TYR A 17 -14.49 -8.33 10.53
N ILE A 18 -14.44 -8.27 9.20
CA ILE A 18 -13.96 -7.09 8.46
C ILE A 18 -14.90 -5.90 8.72
N GLN A 19 -16.21 -6.11 8.64
CA GLN A 19 -17.19 -5.06 8.94
C GLN A 19 -17.05 -4.52 10.37
N GLN A 20 -16.88 -5.41 11.34
CA GLN A 20 -16.65 -5.01 12.73
C GLN A 20 -15.35 -4.20 12.87
N LYS A 21 -14.27 -4.62 12.21
CA LYS A 21 -13.00 -3.89 12.24
C LYS A 21 -13.07 -2.54 11.54
N LEU A 22 -13.79 -2.45 10.44
CA LEU A 22 -14.05 -1.18 9.77
C LEU A 22 -14.91 -0.25 10.63
N PHE A 23 -15.93 -0.80 11.31
CA PHE A 23 -16.73 -0.07 12.27
C PHE A 23 -15.90 0.42 13.45
N ASP A 24 -15.05 -0.43 14.05
CA ASP A 24 -14.17 -0.08 15.18
C ASP A 24 -13.20 1.09 14.82
N ILE A 25 -12.87 1.26 13.53
CA ILE A 25 -11.96 2.30 13.06
C ILE A 25 -12.69 3.57 12.64
N SER A 26 -13.85 3.44 11.98
CA SER A 26 -14.54 4.56 11.32
C SER A 26 -15.82 5.01 11.99
N TRP A 27 -16.35 4.25 12.93
CA TRP A 27 -17.67 4.46 13.58
C TRP A 27 -18.84 4.50 12.58
N GLN A 28 -18.64 3.99 11.36
CA GLN A 28 -19.67 3.88 10.33
C GLN A 28 -19.92 2.43 9.97
N ASN A 29 -21.18 2.10 9.65
CA ASN A 29 -21.53 0.78 9.15
C ASN A 29 -21.24 0.73 7.66
N PHE A 30 -20.37 -0.19 7.24
CA PHE A 30 -20.07 -0.46 5.84
C PHE A 30 -20.78 -1.72 5.39
N GLU A 31 -21.45 -1.64 4.25
CA GLU A 31 -21.93 -2.81 3.53
C GLU A 31 -20.86 -3.25 2.53
N LEU A 32 -20.31 -4.46 2.76
CA LEU A 32 -19.26 -5.00 1.91
C LEU A 32 -19.90 -5.70 0.70
N ASN A 33 -19.79 -5.09 -0.47
CA ASN A 33 -20.21 -5.69 -1.74
C ASN A 33 -18.99 -6.32 -2.44
N PHE A 34 -19.08 -7.61 -2.74
CA PHE A 34 -18.07 -8.33 -3.50
C PHE A 34 -18.54 -8.47 -4.96
N GLU A 35 -17.87 -7.73 -5.86
CA GLU A 35 -18.08 -7.89 -7.29
C GLU A 35 -17.01 -8.81 -7.88
N ILE A 36 -17.46 -9.73 -8.72
CA ILE A 36 -16.58 -10.66 -9.42
C ILE A 36 -16.46 -10.16 -10.86
N ASN A 37 -15.41 -9.44 -11.17
CA ASN A 37 -15.08 -9.09 -12.53
C ASN A 37 -14.38 -10.27 -13.20
N ALA A 38 -15.05 -10.91 -14.17
CA ALA A 38 -14.42 -11.89 -15.05
C ALA A 38 -13.42 -11.14 -15.95
N VAL A 39 -12.14 -11.34 -15.70
CA VAL A 39 -11.11 -10.93 -16.64
C VAL A 39 -11.27 -11.81 -17.87
N GLN A 40 -11.70 -11.25 -18.98
CA GLN A 40 -11.63 -11.90 -20.28
C GLN A 40 -10.17 -11.97 -20.67
N ASP A 41 -9.59 -13.16 -20.61
CA ASP A 41 -8.32 -13.48 -21.23
C ASP A 41 -8.45 -13.33 -22.74
N SER A 42 -8.01 -12.20 -23.26
CA SER A 42 -7.73 -12.07 -24.68
C SER A 42 -6.29 -12.53 -24.90
N ASN A 43 -6.14 -13.82 -25.21
CA ASN A 43 -4.93 -14.36 -25.80
C ASN A 43 -4.64 -13.67 -27.13
N THR A 44 -3.56 -12.91 -27.17
CA THR A 44 -2.79 -12.71 -28.41
C THR A 44 -1.34 -13.00 -28.10
N VAL A 45 -0.97 -14.23 -28.44
CA VAL A 45 0.41 -14.66 -28.66
C VAL A 45 0.93 -13.89 -29.87
N ASN A 46 1.95 -13.10 -29.71
CA ASN A 46 2.87 -12.78 -30.79
C ASN A 46 4.30 -12.91 -30.29
N ASN A 47 4.93 -13.94 -30.84
CA ASN A 47 6.37 -14.10 -30.90
C ASN A 47 6.98 -12.89 -31.59
N LEU A 48 8.17 -12.49 -31.20
CA LEU A 48 9.32 -12.38 -32.08
C LEU A 48 10.47 -11.61 -31.43
N ASP A 49 11.57 -12.33 -31.39
CA ASP A 49 12.91 -11.99 -31.82
C ASP A 49 13.78 -11.00 -31.04
N ASP A 50 14.89 -11.61 -30.69
CA ASP A 50 16.19 -11.07 -30.29
C ASP A 50 16.63 -9.84 -31.12
N GLU A 51 17.16 -8.85 -30.44
CA GLU A 51 18.51 -8.33 -30.69
C GLU A 51 18.94 -7.26 -29.65
N PRO A 52 20.25 -7.16 -29.38
CA PRO A 52 20.76 -6.32 -28.28
C PRO A 52 21.17 -4.94 -28.82
N LEU A 53 20.74 -3.87 -28.21
CA LEU A 53 21.17 -2.54 -28.52
C LEU A 53 21.82 -1.80 -27.36
N ILE A 54 23.13 -1.81 -27.40
CA ILE A 54 24.07 -0.68 -27.23
C ILE A 54 23.75 0.36 -26.14
N VAL A 55 24.63 0.27 -25.15
CA VAL A 55 24.95 1.32 -24.17
C VAL A 55 25.21 2.65 -24.88
N LYS A 56 24.44 3.68 -24.57
CA LYS A 56 24.88 5.06 -24.64
C LYS A 56 24.74 5.71 -23.27
N LYS A 57 25.91 5.88 -22.67
CA LYS A 57 26.22 6.79 -21.59
C LYS A 57 25.81 8.20 -21.98
N ALA A 58 24.94 8.84 -21.27
CA ALA A 58 24.73 10.27 -21.33
C ALA A 58 24.68 10.82 -19.89
N GLU A 59 25.43 11.82 -19.72
CA GLU A 59 25.96 12.49 -18.57
C GLU A 59 24.93 13.03 -17.58
N GLU A 60 25.36 13.06 -16.36
CA GLU A 60 24.76 13.71 -15.20
C GLU A 60 24.36 15.15 -15.48
N LYS A 61 23.13 15.49 -15.17
CA LYS A 61 22.78 16.83 -14.68
C LYS A 61 21.89 16.73 -13.47
N SER A 62 22.49 17.12 -12.39
CA SER A 62 21.94 17.36 -11.07
C SER A 62 20.59 18.07 -11.10
N GLN A 63 19.55 17.42 -10.64
CA GLN A 63 18.49 18.09 -9.90
C GLN A 63 18.10 17.19 -8.74
N ASN A 64 18.59 17.53 -7.57
CA ASN A 64 18.18 17.00 -6.28
C ASN A 64 16.70 17.32 -6.02
N VAL A 65 15.81 16.52 -6.57
CA VAL A 65 14.47 16.36 -6.01
C VAL A 65 14.60 15.23 -5.01
N ALA A 66 14.44 15.56 -3.75
CA ALA A 66 14.56 14.64 -2.62
C ALA A 66 13.73 13.37 -2.87
N LYS A 67 14.35 12.34 -3.43
CA LYS A 67 13.89 10.95 -3.31
C LYS A 67 14.02 10.60 -1.83
N LYS A 68 12.94 10.69 -1.11
CA LYS A 68 12.85 10.24 0.28
C LYS A 68 11.52 9.49 0.39
N THR A 69 11.41 8.33 0.94
CA THR A 69 12.30 7.61 1.84
C THR A 69 11.56 6.39 2.32
N LEU A 70 11.99 5.25 1.99
CA LEU A 70 12.03 4.21 3.00
C LEU A 70 13.19 4.64 3.90
N ASN A 71 12.94 4.85 5.20
CA ASN A 71 14.01 5.20 6.12
C ASN A 71 15.18 4.26 5.88
N SER A 72 16.38 4.83 5.72
CA SER A 72 17.62 4.16 5.38
C SER A 72 18.15 3.24 6.48
N ASN A 73 17.27 2.41 7.05
CA ASN A 73 17.69 1.21 7.73
C ASN A 73 17.85 0.14 6.66
N ASP A 74 19.07 -0.27 6.38
CA ASP A 74 19.47 -1.22 5.32
C ASP A 74 18.58 -2.47 5.18
N LYS A 75 17.88 -2.86 6.23
CA LYS A 75 17.01 -4.04 6.25
C LYS A 75 15.73 -3.91 5.40
N THR A 76 15.19 -2.72 5.19
CA THR A 76 13.96 -2.56 4.40
C THR A 76 14.21 -2.70 2.90
N GLN A 77 15.42 -2.48 2.43
CA GLN A 77 15.81 -2.66 1.02
C GLN A 77 15.87 -4.13 0.61
N GLU A 78 16.06 -5.05 1.57
CA GLU A 78 16.07 -6.49 1.33
C GLU A 78 14.65 -7.07 1.16
N TYR A 79 13.61 -6.35 1.58
CA TYR A 79 12.23 -6.79 1.47
C TYR A 79 11.68 -6.53 0.07
N THR A 80 11.89 -7.51 -0.81
CA THR A 80 11.44 -7.48 -2.20
C THR A 80 10.41 -8.58 -2.45
N PHE A 81 9.69 -8.50 -3.57
CA PHE A 81 8.82 -9.59 -4.00
C PHE A 81 9.60 -10.88 -4.30
N ASN A 82 10.86 -10.76 -4.76
CA ASN A 82 11.69 -11.92 -5.06
C ASN A 82 12.20 -12.65 -3.81
N SER A 83 12.37 -11.94 -2.70
CA SER A 83 12.81 -12.52 -1.43
C SER A 83 11.65 -13.02 -0.56
N PHE A 84 10.39 -12.78 -0.98
CA PHE A 84 9.21 -13.22 -0.24
C PHE A 84 8.92 -14.69 -0.49
N VAL A 85 8.74 -15.47 0.59
CA VAL A 85 8.39 -16.89 0.49
C VAL A 85 6.88 -17.03 0.28
N ILE A 86 6.50 -17.57 -0.88
CA ILE A 86 5.09 -17.76 -1.25
C ILE A 86 4.66 -19.17 -0.84
N GLY A 87 3.49 -19.27 -0.21
CA GLY A 87 2.79 -20.50 0.11
C GLY A 87 1.29 -20.35 -0.12
N ASP A 88 0.54 -21.45 0.04
CA ASP A 88 -0.91 -21.48 -0.23
C ASP A 88 -1.69 -20.46 0.61
N ASN A 89 -1.24 -20.17 1.82
CA ASN A 89 -1.93 -19.28 2.76
C ASN A 89 -1.67 -17.78 2.50
N ASN A 90 -0.62 -17.42 1.77
CA ASN A 90 -0.23 -16.03 1.54
C ASN A 90 -0.18 -15.64 0.06
N SER A 91 -0.39 -16.59 -0.86
CA SER A 91 -0.34 -16.37 -2.30
C SER A 91 -1.31 -15.27 -2.76
N PHE A 92 -2.50 -15.20 -2.17
CA PHE A 92 -3.46 -14.14 -2.47
C PHE A 92 -2.93 -12.76 -2.04
N ALA A 93 -2.40 -12.65 -0.81
CA ALA A 93 -1.83 -11.40 -0.31
C ALA A 93 -0.63 -10.94 -1.16
N TYR A 94 0.22 -11.88 -1.55
CA TYR A 94 1.34 -11.62 -2.47
C TYR A 94 0.86 -11.06 -3.82
N ASN A 95 -0.10 -11.72 -4.45
CA ASN A 95 -0.62 -11.29 -5.75
C ASN A 95 -1.34 -9.95 -5.68
N ALA A 96 -2.12 -9.69 -4.62
CA ALA A 96 -2.75 -8.40 -4.38
C ALA A 96 -1.70 -7.29 -4.20
N ALA A 97 -0.68 -7.53 -3.38
CA ALA A 97 0.43 -6.59 -3.17
C ALA A 97 1.19 -6.31 -4.47
N LEU A 98 1.47 -7.34 -5.28
CA LEU A 98 2.12 -7.19 -6.58
C LEU A 98 1.26 -6.40 -7.57
N ALA A 99 -0.05 -6.61 -7.59
CA ALA A 99 -0.98 -5.85 -8.42
C ALA A 99 -0.98 -4.36 -8.05
N VAL A 100 -1.01 -4.04 -6.74
CA VAL A 100 -0.89 -2.66 -6.25
C VAL A 100 0.45 -2.05 -6.65
N ALA A 101 1.55 -2.78 -6.50
CA ALA A 101 2.88 -2.29 -6.85
C ALA A 101 3.00 -1.95 -8.34
N LYS A 102 2.37 -2.76 -9.22
CA LYS A 102 2.37 -2.55 -10.67
C LYS A 102 1.47 -1.39 -11.10
N ASN A 103 0.36 -1.18 -10.42
CA ASN A 103 -0.63 -0.17 -10.79
C ASN A 103 -1.24 0.50 -9.54
N PRO A 104 -0.47 1.33 -8.84
CA PRO A 104 -0.93 2.02 -7.63
C PRO A 104 -2.13 2.92 -7.92
N GLY A 105 -3.11 2.89 -7.01
CA GLY A 105 -4.34 3.67 -7.13
C GLY A 105 -5.49 2.97 -7.86
N HIS A 106 -5.20 1.96 -8.70
CA HIS A 106 -6.22 1.32 -9.54
C HIS A 106 -6.56 -0.13 -9.15
N ALA A 107 -5.57 -0.93 -8.69
CA ALA A 107 -5.81 -2.35 -8.44
C ALA A 107 -6.60 -2.61 -7.16
N TYR A 108 -6.11 -2.13 -6.04
CA TYR A 108 -6.73 -2.22 -4.71
C TYR A 108 -6.38 -0.92 -3.97
N ASN A 109 -7.35 -0.03 -3.80
CA ASN A 109 -7.16 1.24 -3.11
C ASN A 109 -8.35 1.49 -2.17
N PRO A 110 -8.15 1.32 -0.86
CA PRO A 110 -6.94 0.88 -0.17
C PRO A 110 -6.70 -0.64 -0.21
N LEU A 111 -5.46 -1.08 -0.03
CA LEU A 111 -5.10 -2.45 0.28
C LEU A 111 -4.83 -2.59 1.79
N LEU A 112 -5.63 -3.42 2.48
CA LEU A 112 -5.40 -3.77 3.87
C LEU A 112 -4.80 -5.17 3.97
N ILE A 113 -3.57 -5.27 4.51
CA ILE A 113 -2.89 -6.53 4.78
C ILE A 113 -2.97 -6.81 6.29
N TYR A 114 -3.63 -7.89 6.67
CA TYR A 114 -3.78 -8.28 8.07
C TYR A 114 -3.41 -9.75 8.29
N GLY A 115 -3.10 -10.10 9.53
CA GLY A 115 -2.70 -11.47 9.91
C GLY A 115 -1.87 -11.49 11.18
N GLY A 116 -1.51 -12.68 11.63
CA GLY A 116 -0.68 -12.91 12.81
C GLY A 116 0.73 -12.30 12.71
N VAL A 117 1.45 -12.31 13.82
CA VAL A 117 2.85 -11.85 13.87
C VAL A 117 3.72 -12.80 13.05
N GLY A 118 4.75 -12.26 12.39
CA GLY A 118 5.73 -13.05 11.64
C GLY A 118 5.28 -13.53 10.26
N LEU A 119 4.06 -13.22 9.79
CA LEU A 119 3.52 -13.68 8.51
C LEU A 119 3.97 -12.84 7.30
N GLY A 120 4.88 -11.89 7.47
CA GLY A 120 5.46 -11.13 6.35
C GLY A 120 4.65 -9.90 5.91
N LYS A 121 3.73 -9.37 6.73
CA LYS A 121 2.95 -8.16 6.40
C LYS A 121 3.84 -6.97 6.04
N THR A 122 4.76 -6.63 6.92
CA THR A 122 5.75 -5.55 6.71
C THR A 122 6.62 -5.83 5.48
N HIS A 123 7.01 -7.10 5.25
CA HIS A 123 7.76 -7.49 4.06
C HIS A 123 6.98 -7.16 2.77
N LEU A 124 5.71 -7.59 2.66
CA LEU A 124 4.89 -7.29 1.48
C LEU A 124 4.70 -5.79 1.27
N MET A 125 4.49 -5.05 2.34
CA MET A 125 4.33 -3.61 2.27
C MET A 125 5.62 -2.91 1.80
N CYS A 126 6.77 -3.30 2.36
CA CYS A 126 8.07 -2.80 1.90
C CYS A 126 8.36 -3.23 0.44
N ALA A 127 7.97 -4.44 0.05
CA ALA A 127 8.12 -4.90 -1.33
C ALA A 127 7.33 -4.04 -2.32
N ILE A 128 6.11 -3.61 -1.97
CA ILE A 128 5.35 -2.63 -2.77
C ILE A 128 6.17 -1.34 -2.92
N GLY A 129 6.64 -0.78 -1.81
CA GLY A 129 7.41 0.46 -1.81
C GLY A 129 8.68 0.37 -2.65
N ASN A 130 9.47 -0.69 -2.45
CA ASN A 130 10.71 -0.92 -3.19
C ASN A 130 10.46 -1.09 -4.69
N TYR A 131 9.43 -1.86 -5.07
CA TYR A 131 9.05 -2.02 -6.46
C TYR A 131 8.67 -0.69 -7.12
N CYS A 132 7.85 0.11 -6.45
CA CYS A 132 7.44 1.42 -6.94
C CYS A 132 8.64 2.38 -7.07
N LEU A 133 9.57 2.40 -6.10
CA LEU A 133 10.77 3.23 -6.15
C LEU A 133 11.70 2.83 -7.30
N GLU A 134 11.79 1.53 -7.61
CA GLU A 134 12.64 1.03 -8.69
C GLU A 134 12.04 1.28 -10.08
N LYS A 135 10.72 1.11 -10.22
CA LYS A 135 10.05 1.08 -11.53
C LYS A 135 9.30 2.36 -11.89
N THR A 136 9.15 3.30 -10.96
CA THR A 136 8.35 4.51 -11.18
C THR A 136 9.02 5.74 -10.58
N ASP A 137 8.65 6.93 -11.05
CA ASP A 137 9.06 8.21 -10.43
C ASP A 137 8.06 8.70 -9.36
N LYS A 138 7.20 7.81 -8.88
CA LYS A 138 6.17 8.12 -7.89
C LYS A 138 6.77 8.45 -6.52
N ARG A 139 6.10 9.37 -5.83
CA ARG A 139 6.44 9.74 -4.47
C ARG A 139 5.87 8.72 -3.49
N ILE A 140 6.74 7.89 -2.94
CA ILE A 140 6.38 6.85 -1.99
C ILE A 140 6.68 7.34 -0.57
N ILE A 141 5.71 7.21 0.32
CA ILE A 141 5.90 7.47 1.76
C ILE A 141 5.62 6.19 2.52
N TYR A 142 6.61 5.75 3.27
CA TYR A 142 6.47 4.70 4.28
C TYR A 142 6.52 5.34 5.66
N VAL A 143 5.60 4.95 6.53
CA VAL A 143 5.49 5.46 7.89
C VAL A 143 4.83 4.43 8.78
N THR A 144 5.24 4.33 10.04
CA THR A 144 4.47 3.60 11.05
C THR A 144 3.32 4.47 11.58
N ALA A 145 2.25 3.85 12.07
CA ALA A 145 1.16 4.59 12.69
C ALA A 145 1.61 5.40 13.91
N GLU A 146 2.65 4.92 14.59
CA GLU A 146 3.28 5.65 15.70
C GLU A 146 3.98 6.92 15.23
N GLU A 147 4.84 6.82 14.20
CA GLU A 147 5.55 7.98 13.62
C GLU A 147 4.58 8.99 13.04
N PHE A 148 3.55 8.54 12.30
CA PHE A 148 2.48 9.41 11.79
C PHE A 148 1.81 10.18 12.92
N THR A 149 1.46 9.51 14.03
CA THR A 149 0.87 10.12 15.21
C THR A 149 1.77 11.16 15.84
N ASN A 150 3.05 10.83 16.05
CA ASN A 150 4.02 11.71 16.67
C ASN A 150 4.29 12.94 15.81
N GLU A 151 4.41 12.77 14.49
CA GLU A 151 4.55 13.89 13.55
C GLU A 151 3.30 14.78 13.55
N PHE A 152 2.11 14.20 13.58
CA PHE A 152 0.85 14.97 13.64
C PHE A 152 0.78 15.81 14.90
N ILE A 153 0.97 15.20 16.09
CA ILE A 153 0.93 15.90 17.38
C ILE A 153 1.99 17.00 17.42
N GLY A 154 3.22 16.70 16.98
CA GLY A 154 4.30 17.68 16.89
C GLY A 154 3.95 18.85 15.97
N SER A 155 3.29 18.58 14.84
CA SER A 155 2.87 19.59 13.88
C SER A 155 1.78 20.53 14.44
N VAL A 156 0.88 20.00 15.27
CA VAL A 156 -0.15 20.80 15.97
C VAL A 156 0.51 21.73 16.98
N GLY A 157 1.42 21.20 17.82
CA GLY A 157 2.15 21.99 18.81
C GLY A 157 3.00 23.10 18.18
N ALA A 158 3.65 22.81 17.07
CA ALA A 158 4.48 23.76 16.31
C ALA A 158 3.69 24.67 15.37
N LYS A 159 2.37 24.54 15.26
CA LYS A 159 1.51 25.25 14.29
C LYS A 159 1.95 25.05 12.82
N THR A 160 2.45 23.87 12.49
CA THR A 160 2.95 23.50 11.15
C THR A 160 2.10 22.40 10.48
N THR A 161 0.84 22.26 10.87
CA THR A 161 -0.09 21.22 10.36
C THR A 161 -0.20 21.24 8.84
N GLN A 162 -0.06 22.40 8.19
CA GLN A 162 -0.07 22.49 6.72
C GLN A 162 1.11 21.74 6.08
N LYS A 163 2.30 21.78 6.71
CA LYS A 163 3.46 21.02 6.22
C LYS A 163 3.24 19.52 6.35
N PHE A 164 2.64 19.08 7.46
CA PHE A 164 2.25 17.70 7.69
C PHE A 164 1.25 17.23 6.61
N LYS A 165 0.16 18.00 6.40
CA LYS A 165 -0.84 17.69 5.37
C LYS A 165 -0.23 17.61 3.98
N ASN A 166 0.62 18.56 3.61
CA ASN A 166 1.31 18.55 2.32
C ASN A 166 2.26 17.36 2.16
N LYS A 167 2.89 16.90 3.25
CA LYS A 167 3.75 15.72 3.22
C LYS A 167 2.95 14.50 2.81
N TYR A 168 1.87 14.20 3.51
CA TYR A 168 1.15 12.94 3.37
C TYR A 168 0.10 12.96 2.25
N ARG A 169 -0.62 14.07 2.04
CA ARG A 169 -1.70 14.16 1.04
C ARG A 169 -1.20 14.31 -0.39
N ASN A 170 0.09 14.62 -0.59
CA ASN A 170 0.71 14.68 -1.93
C ASN A 170 1.56 13.43 -2.23
N ALA A 171 1.40 12.36 -1.48
CA ALA A 171 2.04 11.09 -1.81
C ALA A 171 1.30 10.40 -2.97
N ASP A 172 2.03 9.76 -3.87
CA ASP A 172 1.42 8.88 -4.86
C ASP A 172 1.14 7.48 -4.28
N VAL A 173 1.94 7.07 -3.29
CA VAL A 173 1.71 5.83 -2.53
C VAL A 173 2.02 6.09 -1.06
N LEU A 174 1.04 5.87 -0.20
CA LEU A 174 1.20 5.94 1.25
C LEU A 174 1.12 4.55 1.84
N LEU A 175 2.19 4.12 2.49
CA LEU A 175 2.34 2.84 3.16
C LEU A 175 2.39 3.06 4.67
N ILE A 176 1.40 2.52 5.39
CA ILE A 176 1.29 2.69 6.85
C ILE A 176 1.37 1.34 7.52
N ASP A 177 2.39 1.14 8.37
CA ASP A 177 2.54 -0.06 9.18
C ASP A 177 1.92 0.11 10.57
N ASP A 178 1.63 -1.03 11.19
CA ASP A 178 1.19 -1.12 12.59
C ASP A 178 -0.03 -0.23 12.91
N ILE A 179 -1.04 -0.23 12.04
CA ILE A 179 -2.25 0.62 12.14
C ILE A 179 -2.99 0.48 13.49
N HIS A 180 -2.74 -0.60 14.24
CA HIS A 180 -3.33 -0.77 15.58
C HIS A 180 -2.90 0.32 16.58
N PHE A 181 -1.77 1.01 16.35
CA PHE A 181 -1.33 2.15 17.15
C PHE A 181 -2.22 3.39 17.03
N PHE A 182 -3.12 3.44 16.05
CA PHE A 182 -4.14 4.50 15.99
C PHE A 182 -5.28 4.28 16.99
N GLN A 183 -5.41 3.11 17.61
CA GLN A 183 -6.48 2.81 18.55
C GLN A 183 -6.50 3.84 19.71
N ASN A 184 -7.69 4.34 20.06
CA ASN A 184 -7.92 5.34 21.10
C ASN A 184 -7.24 6.73 20.85
N LYS A 185 -6.94 7.07 19.60
CA LYS A 185 -6.34 8.35 19.21
C LYS A 185 -7.23 9.09 18.22
N GLU A 186 -8.40 9.53 18.67
CA GLU A 186 -9.48 10.09 17.84
C GLU A 186 -8.99 11.16 16.86
N SER A 187 -8.26 12.19 17.35
CA SER A 187 -7.78 13.27 16.49
C SER A 187 -6.81 12.80 15.40
N THR A 188 -6.01 11.77 15.70
CA THR A 188 -5.10 11.18 14.70
C THR A 188 -5.85 10.32 13.69
N GLN A 189 -6.88 9.60 14.14
CA GLN A 189 -7.77 8.83 13.26
C GLN A 189 -8.51 9.75 12.29
N GLU A 190 -9.01 10.89 12.77
CA GLU A 190 -9.66 11.91 11.95
C GLU A 190 -8.71 12.48 10.89
N GLU A 191 -7.48 12.84 11.26
CA GLU A 191 -6.49 13.34 10.29
C GLU A 191 -6.07 12.24 9.29
N LEU A 192 -5.97 10.99 9.74
CA LEU A 192 -5.74 9.85 8.85
C LEU A 192 -6.87 9.70 7.83
N PHE A 193 -8.12 9.81 8.27
CA PHE A 193 -9.29 9.74 7.40
C PHE A 193 -9.30 10.86 6.35
N HIS A 194 -8.98 12.09 6.75
CA HIS A 194 -8.83 13.21 5.82
C HIS A 194 -7.67 13.00 4.83
N THR A 195 -6.56 12.41 5.29
CA THR A 195 -5.43 12.08 4.43
C THR A 195 -5.82 10.99 3.42
N PHE A 196 -6.52 9.96 3.88
CA PHE A 196 -7.05 8.89 3.03
C PHE A 196 -7.97 9.44 1.93
N ASN A 197 -8.96 10.27 2.29
CA ASN A 197 -9.87 10.84 1.31
C ASN A 197 -9.13 11.69 0.27
N ALA A 198 -8.18 12.52 0.70
CA ALA A 198 -7.39 13.33 -0.23
C ALA A 198 -6.58 12.49 -1.22
N LEU A 199 -6.04 11.34 -0.77
CA LEU A 199 -5.33 10.42 -1.65
C LEU A 199 -6.28 9.64 -2.56
N TYR A 200 -7.41 9.20 -2.03
CA TYR A 200 -8.42 8.45 -2.80
C TYR A 200 -8.99 9.29 -3.95
N ASP A 201 -9.29 10.56 -3.69
CA ASP A 201 -9.86 11.49 -4.68
C ASP A 201 -8.83 11.93 -5.75
N SER A 202 -7.55 11.65 -5.56
CA SER A 202 -6.49 12.00 -6.50
C SER A 202 -6.29 10.97 -7.63
N PHE A 203 -6.98 9.83 -7.57
CA PHE A 203 -6.95 8.75 -8.56
C PHE A 203 -8.30 8.58 -9.25
#